data_91d16d3be7f845764c49f959b495333b
#
_entry.id   91d16d3be7f845764c49f959b495333b
#
_cell.length_a   1.000
_cell.length_b   1.000
_cell.length_c   1.000
_cell.angle_alpha   90.00
_cell.angle_beta   90.00
_cell.angle_gamma   90.00
#
_symmetry.space_group_name_H-M   'P 1'
#
loop_
_entity.id
_entity.type
_entity.pdbx_description
1 polymer ?
#
loop_
_entity_poly.entity_id
_entity_poly.type
_entity_poly.pdbx_seq_one_letter_code
_entity_poly.pdbx_strand_id
1 'polypeptide(L)'
;FLLFFFFSKNCIGQYRNQILFPGENGTHLLNLLFDNYKTSNVLSYTDARVKLYKEIYNVHDTVYCVYSHHGLYLDPNYSNPIDYLSKGGSNNGINCEHTFPQSKGADAGNARSDMHHLFPARAAVNEARSNYPYSEIDDTKTKTWYYLAEELAAKPKTLVDEYSESLSGFFEPREDHKGNVARAIFYFFTMYEIQSDRAFFESMRPTLCHWHMQDPVDSLEWKRTFMISQYQDGKANPFVLDCTLPQRCYCEGLINCISGIEGVKFEGADNLISPNPASDLIRIYLNASDFSITQFRIT
;
A
#
# COMPACT_ATOMS: atom_id res chain seq x y z
N PHE A 1 2.06 37.50 19.57
CA PHE A 1 1.61 36.13 19.86
C PHE A 1 1.80 35.31 18.59
N LEU A 2 2.81 34.45 18.56
CA LEU A 2 3.07 33.53 17.47
C LEU A 2 2.24 32.26 17.75
N LEU A 3 1.16 32.06 17.00
CA LEU A 3 0.40 30.82 17.05
C LEU A 3 1.14 29.77 16.22
N PHE A 4 1.79 28.80 16.87
CA PHE A 4 2.28 27.60 16.23
C PHE A 4 1.08 26.70 15.95
N PHE A 5 0.65 26.62 14.70
CA PHE A 5 -0.24 25.55 14.25
C PHE A 5 0.62 24.29 14.05
N PHE A 6 0.52 23.37 14.97
CA PHE A 6 0.91 21.99 14.70
C PHE A 6 -0.07 21.44 13.66
N PHE A 7 0.34 21.37 12.40
CA PHE A 7 -0.36 20.54 11.44
C PHE A 7 -0.13 19.09 11.83
N SER A 8 -1.08 18.49 12.56
CA SER A 8 -1.22 17.05 12.51
C SER A 8 -1.52 16.73 11.04
N LYS A 9 -0.68 15.90 10.39
CA LYS A 9 -1.01 15.28 9.11
C LYS A 9 -2.22 14.37 9.38
N ASN A 10 -3.40 14.95 9.36
CA ASN A 10 -4.64 14.21 9.40
C ASN A 10 -4.74 13.42 8.11
N CYS A 11 -5.11 12.16 8.21
CA CYS A 11 -5.44 11.28 7.11
C CYS A 11 -6.25 12.04 6.06
N ILE A 12 -5.61 12.47 4.97
CA ILE A 12 -6.29 13.07 3.83
C ILE A 12 -7.04 11.92 3.19
N GLY A 13 -8.34 11.99 3.13
CA GLY A 13 -9.32 10.94 2.97
C GLY A 13 -8.93 9.82 2.02
N GLN A 14 -9.04 8.59 2.50
CA GLN A 14 -9.08 7.39 1.68
C GLN A 14 -9.98 7.62 0.46
N TYR A 15 -9.54 7.18 -0.73
CA TYR A 15 -10.23 7.38 -2.01
C TYR A 15 -11.73 7.00 -1.97
N ARG A 16 -12.03 5.87 -1.34
CA ARG A 16 -13.39 5.41 -1.01
C ARG A 16 -13.32 4.63 0.30
N ASN A 17 -14.33 4.73 1.12
CA ASN A 17 -14.38 3.99 2.37
C ASN A 17 -15.74 3.32 2.56
N GLN A 18 -15.70 2.05 2.97
CA GLN A 18 -16.88 1.26 3.34
C GLN A 18 -16.66 0.81 4.77
N ILE A 19 -17.60 1.03 5.66
CA ILE A 19 -17.49 0.49 7.02
C ILE A 19 -18.01 -0.95 7.02
N LEU A 20 -17.08 -1.89 7.11
CA LEU A 20 -17.38 -3.32 7.16
C LEU A 20 -17.66 -3.74 8.61
N PHE A 21 -18.74 -4.50 8.82
CA PHE A 21 -19.11 -5.00 10.15
C PHE A 21 -19.09 -3.90 11.23
N PRO A 22 -19.99 -2.90 11.15
CA PRO A 22 -20.03 -1.77 12.08
C PRO A 22 -20.18 -2.23 13.53
N GLY A 23 -19.38 -1.66 14.43
CA GLY A 23 -19.40 -1.98 15.86
C GLY A 23 -18.58 -3.21 16.28
N GLU A 24 -18.13 -4.04 15.32
CA GLU A 24 -17.31 -5.21 15.61
C GLU A 24 -15.83 -4.84 15.73
N ASN A 25 -15.08 -5.58 16.56
CA ASN A 25 -13.66 -5.36 16.80
C ASN A 25 -12.93 -6.64 17.25
N GLY A 26 -11.60 -6.59 17.35
CA GLY A 26 -10.75 -7.66 17.87
C GLY A 26 -10.96 -9.00 17.18
N THR A 27 -10.89 -10.09 17.94
CA THR A 27 -10.96 -11.46 17.41
C THR A 27 -12.29 -11.76 16.71
N HIS A 28 -13.41 -11.20 17.19
CA HIS A 28 -14.69 -11.43 16.52
C HIS A 28 -14.71 -10.82 15.12
N LEU A 29 -14.22 -9.59 14.97
CA LEU A 29 -14.10 -8.96 13.65
C LEU A 29 -13.13 -9.75 12.73
N LEU A 30 -12.01 -10.23 13.25
CA LEU A 30 -11.06 -11.04 12.48
C LEU A 30 -11.71 -12.32 11.93
N ASN A 31 -12.54 -12.99 12.73
CA ASN A 31 -13.30 -14.16 12.27
C ASN A 31 -14.30 -13.78 11.16
N LEU A 32 -15.03 -12.68 11.32
CA LEU A 32 -15.95 -12.20 10.29
C LEU A 32 -15.21 -11.84 8.98
N LEU A 33 -14.04 -11.22 9.07
CA LEU A 33 -13.21 -10.91 7.90
C LEU A 33 -12.73 -12.19 7.22
N PHE A 34 -12.24 -13.16 7.98
CA PHE A 34 -11.81 -14.45 7.45
C PHE A 34 -12.96 -15.16 6.71
N ASP A 35 -14.12 -15.31 7.36
CA ASP A 35 -15.27 -16.03 6.80
C ASP A 35 -15.82 -15.38 5.52
N ASN A 36 -15.77 -14.06 5.42
CA ASN A 36 -16.35 -13.34 4.30
C ASN A 36 -15.34 -12.97 3.20
N TYR A 37 -14.06 -12.83 3.50
CA TYR A 37 -13.06 -12.33 2.56
C TYR A 37 -11.94 -13.31 2.22
N LYS A 38 -11.82 -14.44 2.94
CA LYS A 38 -10.91 -15.53 2.56
C LYS A 38 -11.33 -16.11 1.22
N THR A 39 -10.42 -16.10 0.25
CA THR A 39 -10.64 -16.78 -1.02
C THR A 39 -10.41 -18.30 -0.89
N SER A 40 -11.29 -19.07 -1.51
CA SER A 40 -11.15 -20.53 -1.65
C SER A 40 -10.39 -20.90 -2.92
N ASN A 41 -10.48 -20.06 -3.94
CA ASN A 41 -9.87 -20.27 -5.25
C ASN A 41 -8.89 -19.16 -5.56
N VAL A 42 -7.70 -19.57 -5.97
CA VAL A 42 -6.66 -18.72 -6.54
C VAL A 42 -6.13 -19.35 -7.82
N LEU A 43 -5.58 -18.56 -8.69
CA LEU A 43 -4.89 -19.06 -9.88
C LEU A 43 -3.63 -19.85 -9.46
N SER A 44 -3.07 -20.66 -10.38
CA SER A 44 -1.73 -21.17 -10.19
C SER A 44 -0.74 -20.00 -10.02
N TYR A 45 0.37 -20.21 -9.33
CA TYR A 45 1.37 -19.15 -9.15
C TYR A 45 1.88 -18.57 -10.48
N THR A 46 1.98 -19.39 -11.52
CA THR A 46 2.34 -18.93 -12.86
C THR A 46 1.25 -18.06 -13.47
N ASP A 47 -0.01 -18.52 -13.43
CA ASP A 47 -1.12 -17.78 -14.02
C ASP A 47 -1.40 -16.47 -13.25
N ALA A 48 -1.26 -16.47 -11.93
CA ALA A 48 -1.37 -15.27 -11.11
C ALA A 48 -0.36 -14.20 -11.56
N ARG A 49 0.91 -14.58 -11.77
CA ARG A 49 1.94 -13.66 -12.29
C ARG A 49 1.64 -13.17 -13.70
N VAL A 50 1.11 -14.04 -14.57
CA VAL A 50 0.68 -13.62 -15.92
C VAL A 50 -0.38 -12.55 -15.83
N LYS A 51 -1.39 -12.73 -14.96
CA LYS A 51 -2.45 -11.73 -14.76
C LYS A 51 -1.93 -10.45 -14.13
N LEU A 52 -1.07 -10.56 -13.13
CA LEU A 52 -0.44 -9.38 -12.52
C LEU A 52 0.28 -8.53 -13.57
N TYR A 53 1.10 -9.14 -14.43
CA TYR A 53 1.94 -8.40 -15.37
C TYR A 53 1.20 -7.94 -16.63
N LYS A 54 0.23 -8.71 -17.15
CA LYS A 54 -0.48 -8.33 -18.39
C LYS A 54 -1.68 -7.41 -18.15
N GLU A 55 -2.34 -7.53 -17.00
CA GLU A 55 -3.64 -6.90 -16.80
C GLU A 55 -3.63 -5.91 -15.63
N ILE A 56 -3.08 -6.29 -14.47
CA ILE A 56 -3.23 -5.52 -13.24
C ILE A 56 -2.19 -4.40 -13.15
N TYR A 57 -0.92 -4.71 -13.47
CA TYR A 57 0.20 -3.77 -13.38
C TYR A 57 0.72 -3.30 -14.73
N ASN A 58 0.04 -3.61 -15.82
CA ASN A 58 0.39 -3.11 -17.13
C ASN A 58 -0.13 -1.68 -17.29
N VAL A 59 0.78 -0.75 -17.51
CA VAL A 59 0.46 0.64 -17.83
C VAL A 59 1.13 0.98 -19.17
N HIS A 60 0.35 1.08 -20.24
CA HIS A 60 0.85 1.37 -21.59
C HIS A 60 2.01 0.43 -21.98
N ASP A 61 1.76 -0.86 -21.88
CA ASP A 61 2.73 -1.93 -22.18
C ASP A 61 4.02 -1.86 -21.33
N THR A 62 3.94 -1.30 -20.14
CA THR A 62 5.05 -1.22 -19.20
C THR A 62 4.63 -1.74 -17.84
N VAL A 63 5.48 -2.57 -17.23
CA VAL A 63 5.32 -3.05 -15.86
C VAL A 63 6.35 -2.37 -14.97
N TYR A 64 5.88 -1.70 -13.92
CA TYR A 64 6.72 -0.94 -13.00
C TYR A 64 6.95 -1.69 -11.69
N CYS A 65 8.19 -1.63 -11.21
CA CYS A 65 8.56 -2.06 -9.88
C CYS A 65 7.90 -1.16 -8.82
N VAL A 66 7.20 -1.76 -7.86
CA VAL A 66 6.54 -0.98 -6.78
C VAL A 66 7.53 -0.31 -5.82
N TYR A 67 8.75 -0.83 -5.70
CA TYR A 67 9.75 -0.30 -4.78
C TYR A 67 10.64 0.79 -5.37
N SER A 68 10.95 0.73 -6.65
CA SER A 68 11.91 1.67 -7.25
C SER A 68 11.37 2.41 -8.47
N HIS A 69 10.11 2.18 -8.86
CA HIS A 69 9.50 2.73 -10.07
C HIS A 69 10.26 2.37 -11.37
N HIS A 70 11.19 1.40 -11.32
CA HIS A 70 11.84 0.87 -12.51
C HIS A 70 10.82 0.20 -13.41
N GLY A 71 10.71 0.66 -14.65
CA GLY A 71 9.76 0.14 -15.64
C GLY A 71 10.43 -0.72 -16.70
N LEU A 72 9.80 -1.84 -17.04
CA LEU A 72 10.16 -2.64 -18.22
C LEU A 72 8.99 -2.71 -19.19
N TYR A 73 9.28 -2.40 -20.46
CA TYR A 73 8.33 -2.63 -21.55
C TYR A 73 8.01 -4.12 -21.63
N LEU A 74 6.76 -4.44 -21.79
CA LEU A 74 6.24 -5.79 -22.02
C LEU A 74 5.58 -5.86 -23.38
N ASP A 75 6.19 -6.55 -24.33
CA ASP A 75 5.59 -6.74 -25.64
C ASP A 75 4.21 -7.45 -25.51
N PRO A 76 3.11 -6.81 -25.90
CA PRO A 76 1.77 -7.38 -25.77
C PRO A 76 1.58 -8.68 -26.55
N ASN A 77 2.40 -8.88 -27.62
CA ASN A 77 2.36 -10.07 -28.45
C ASN A 77 3.21 -11.24 -27.88
N TYR A 78 4.02 -10.98 -26.85
CA TYR A 78 4.82 -12.04 -26.25
C TYR A 78 3.98 -12.94 -25.36
N SER A 79 4.00 -14.24 -25.59
CA SER A 79 3.12 -15.21 -24.94
C SER A 79 3.36 -15.33 -23.43
N ASN A 80 4.65 -15.32 -23.01
CA ASN A 80 5.04 -15.50 -21.61
C ASN A 80 5.61 -14.21 -21.00
N PRO A 81 4.78 -13.39 -20.32
CA PRO A 81 5.22 -12.13 -19.74
C PRO A 81 6.27 -12.31 -18.62
N ILE A 82 6.26 -13.45 -17.92
CA ILE A 82 7.20 -13.74 -16.84
C ILE A 82 8.61 -13.88 -17.42
N ASP A 83 8.73 -14.67 -18.46
CA ASP A 83 10.00 -14.88 -19.16
C ASP A 83 10.49 -13.58 -19.83
N TYR A 84 9.59 -12.83 -20.43
CA TYR A 84 9.91 -11.55 -21.06
C TYR A 84 10.49 -10.54 -20.06
N LEU A 85 9.84 -10.35 -18.92
CA LEU A 85 10.26 -9.40 -17.90
C LEU A 85 11.52 -9.83 -17.16
N SER A 86 11.85 -11.14 -17.17
CA SER A 86 13.09 -11.66 -16.59
C SER A 86 14.33 -11.34 -17.43
N LYS A 87 14.17 -10.94 -18.72
CA LYS A 87 15.28 -10.61 -19.62
C LYS A 87 16.15 -9.45 -19.15
N GLY A 88 15.67 -8.61 -18.24
CA GLY A 88 16.48 -7.60 -17.56
C GLY A 88 17.58 -8.19 -16.66
N GLY A 89 17.62 -9.51 -16.48
CA GLY A 89 18.59 -10.22 -15.66
C GLY A 89 18.38 -10.05 -14.16
N SER A 90 19.38 -10.49 -13.38
CA SER A 90 19.34 -10.43 -11.91
C SER A 90 19.26 -9.01 -11.35
N ASN A 91 19.70 -8.01 -12.09
CA ASN A 91 19.66 -6.62 -11.62
C ASN A 91 18.37 -5.91 -12.01
N ASN A 92 17.98 -5.94 -13.29
CA ASN A 92 16.94 -5.08 -13.84
C ASN A 92 15.69 -5.83 -14.33
N GLY A 93 15.66 -7.17 -14.26
CA GLY A 93 14.45 -7.93 -14.52
C GLY A 93 13.36 -7.63 -13.49
N ILE A 94 12.10 -7.80 -13.88
CA ILE A 94 10.97 -7.76 -12.96
C ILE A 94 10.62 -9.18 -12.56
N ASN A 95 10.57 -9.41 -11.26
CA ASN A 95 10.06 -10.65 -10.65
C ASN A 95 8.86 -10.37 -9.73
N CYS A 96 8.36 -11.39 -9.07
CA CYS A 96 7.20 -11.28 -8.20
C CYS A 96 7.65 -11.21 -6.74
N GLU A 97 7.39 -10.11 -6.12
CA GLU A 97 7.52 -9.92 -4.68
C GLU A 97 6.37 -10.59 -3.94
N HIS A 98 6.70 -11.30 -2.86
CA HIS A 98 5.77 -11.74 -1.83
C HIS A 98 5.89 -10.79 -0.64
N THR A 99 5.01 -9.82 -0.51
CA THR A 99 5.05 -8.83 0.59
C THR A 99 5.08 -9.52 1.95
N PHE A 100 4.30 -10.58 2.13
CA PHE A 100 4.54 -11.55 3.21
C PHE A 100 5.45 -12.66 2.66
N PRO A 101 6.71 -12.82 3.16
CA PRO A 101 7.68 -13.69 2.53
C PRO A 101 7.27 -15.16 2.50
N GLN A 102 7.68 -15.88 1.46
CA GLN A 102 7.45 -17.31 1.36
C GLN A 102 8.00 -18.04 2.60
N SER A 103 9.23 -17.74 3.02
CA SER A 103 9.85 -18.34 4.21
C SER A 103 9.17 -17.98 5.55
N LYS A 104 8.18 -17.10 5.53
CA LYS A 104 7.40 -16.66 6.69
C LYS A 104 5.95 -17.15 6.67
N GLY A 105 5.60 -18.01 5.71
CA GLY A 105 4.29 -18.64 5.62
C GLY A 105 3.56 -18.50 4.28
N ALA A 106 4.15 -17.82 3.31
CA ALA A 106 3.55 -17.68 1.97
C ALA A 106 4.12 -18.68 0.93
N ASP A 107 4.60 -19.85 1.36
CA ASP A 107 5.29 -20.80 0.48
C ASP A 107 4.38 -21.86 -0.14
N ALA A 108 3.17 -22.06 0.39
CA ALA A 108 2.31 -23.17 0.02
C ALA A 108 0.83 -22.81 -0.10
N GLY A 109 0.09 -23.63 -0.85
CA GLY A 109 -1.35 -23.52 -1.03
C GLY A 109 -1.76 -22.19 -1.67
N ASN A 110 -2.96 -21.74 -1.33
CA ASN A 110 -3.51 -20.48 -1.84
C ASN A 110 -2.66 -19.26 -1.42
N ALA A 111 -2.03 -19.30 -0.26
CA ALA A 111 -1.20 -18.22 0.23
C ALA A 111 -0.07 -17.83 -0.74
N ARG A 112 0.53 -18.81 -1.43
CA ARG A 112 1.61 -18.57 -2.40
C ARG A 112 1.15 -17.80 -3.63
N SER A 113 -0.11 -17.94 -4.01
CA SER A 113 -0.65 -17.43 -5.27
C SER A 113 -1.68 -16.32 -5.09
N ASP A 114 -2.01 -15.98 -3.85
CA ASP A 114 -2.95 -14.90 -3.55
C ASP A 114 -2.40 -13.55 -3.98
N MET A 115 -3.00 -12.98 -5.02
CA MET A 115 -2.50 -11.76 -5.65
C MET A 115 -2.60 -10.51 -4.78
N HIS A 116 -3.38 -10.53 -3.69
CA HIS A 116 -3.50 -9.38 -2.81
C HIS A 116 -2.20 -9.00 -2.11
N HIS A 117 -1.24 -9.94 -1.97
CA HIS A 117 0.08 -9.66 -1.42
C HIS A 117 1.24 -9.86 -2.43
N LEU A 118 0.92 -10.01 -3.72
CA LEU A 118 1.91 -10.16 -4.79
C LEU A 118 2.08 -8.86 -5.57
N PHE A 119 3.32 -8.46 -5.81
CA PHE A 119 3.65 -7.22 -6.51
C PHE A 119 4.80 -7.41 -7.51
N PRO A 120 4.85 -6.63 -8.60
CA PRO A 120 6.03 -6.61 -9.46
C PRO A 120 7.18 -5.86 -8.76
N ALA A 121 8.35 -6.47 -8.71
CA ALA A 121 9.52 -5.85 -8.13
C ALA A 121 10.76 -6.04 -9.03
N ARG A 122 11.63 -5.02 -9.09
CA ARG A 122 12.93 -5.13 -9.71
C ARG A 122 13.77 -6.19 -8.98
N ALA A 123 14.40 -7.09 -9.70
CA ALA A 123 15.05 -8.27 -9.12
C ALA A 123 16.07 -7.93 -8.03
N ALA A 124 16.94 -6.93 -8.26
CA ALA A 124 17.93 -6.50 -7.28
C ALA A 124 17.29 -5.90 -6.02
N VAL A 125 16.20 -5.14 -6.15
CA VAL A 125 15.49 -4.56 -5.00
C VAL A 125 14.74 -5.63 -4.22
N ASN A 126 14.15 -6.59 -4.92
CA ASN A 126 13.50 -7.74 -4.29
C ASN A 126 14.50 -8.63 -3.52
N GLU A 127 15.69 -8.81 -4.08
CA GLU A 127 16.79 -9.51 -3.40
C GLU A 127 17.25 -8.75 -2.14
N ALA A 128 17.37 -7.41 -2.22
CA ALA A 128 17.73 -6.59 -1.08
C ALA A 128 16.65 -6.60 0.02
N ARG A 129 15.36 -6.61 -0.37
CA ARG A 129 14.25 -6.79 0.55
C ARG A 129 14.31 -8.16 1.23
N SER A 130 14.68 -9.22 0.50
CA SER A 130 14.84 -10.57 1.06
C SER A 130 13.57 -11.04 1.82
N ASN A 131 13.74 -11.57 3.03
CA ASN A 131 12.66 -11.90 3.97
C ASN A 131 12.71 -11.03 5.24
N TYR A 132 13.29 -9.85 5.12
CA TYR A 132 13.43 -8.92 6.24
C TYR A 132 12.08 -8.29 6.61
N PRO A 133 11.86 -7.93 7.89
CA PRO A 133 10.73 -7.11 8.27
C PRO A 133 10.82 -5.72 7.63
N TYR A 134 9.66 -5.16 7.35
CA TYR A 134 9.54 -3.75 7.01
C TYR A 134 9.69 -2.87 8.26
N SER A 135 10.38 -1.76 8.10
CA SER A 135 10.61 -0.80 9.18
C SER A 135 10.91 0.58 8.62
N GLU A 136 10.60 1.62 9.38
CA GLU A 136 11.23 2.92 9.16
C GLU A 136 12.73 2.80 9.41
N ILE A 137 13.54 3.30 8.49
CA ILE A 137 14.98 3.31 8.55
C ILE A 137 15.45 4.75 8.74
N ASP A 138 16.28 5.01 9.73
CA ASP A 138 16.95 6.30 9.90
C ASP A 138 17.86 6.56 8.68
N ASP A 139 17.57 7.59 7.91
CA ASP A 139 18.30 7.99 6.69
C ASP A 139 19.83 7.99 6.87
N THR A 140 20.31 8.31 8.08
CA THR A 140 21.75 8.34 8.39
C THR A 140 22.36 6.93 8.50
N LYS A 141 21.53 5.91 8.60
CA LYS A 141 21.91 4.50 8.73
C LYS A 141 21.63 3.68 7.47
N THR A 142 20.85 4.23 6.54
CA THR A 142 20.51 3.56 5.28
C THR A 142 21.78 3.21 4.50
N LYS A 143 21.86 1.97 4.09
CA LYS A 143 23.00 1.47 3.31
C LYS A 143 22.83 1.64 1.82
N THR A 144 21.62 1.44 1.32
CA THR A 144 21.35 1.55 -0.12
C THR A 144 19.96 2.11 -0.35
N TRP A 145 19.90 3.06 -1.27
CA TRP A 145 18.71 3.75 -1.76
C TRP A 145 18.42 3.27 -3.18
N TYR A 146 17.15 2.92 -3.47
CA TYR A 146 16.74 2.34 -4.75
C TYR A 146 15.70 3.22 -5.43
N TYR A 147 16.03 3.72 -6.62
CA TYR A 147 15.09 4.45 -7.46
C TYR A 147 15.38 4.18 -8.94
N LEU A 148 14.35 3.91 -9.74
CA LEU A 148 14.47 3.45 -11.12
C LEU A 148 15.40 2.23 -11.21
N ALA A 149 16.46 2.31 -12.03
CA ALA A 149 17.50 1.29 -12.14
C ALA A 149 18.72 1.60 -11.26
N GLU A 150 18.70 2.68 -10.49
CA GLU A 150 19.84 3.17 -9.72
C GLU A 150 19.85 2.62 -8.29
N GLU A 151 21.06 2.55 -7.74
CA GLU A 151 21.37 2.19 -6.35
C GLU A 151 22.40 3.17 -5.81
N LEU A 152 22.04 3.89 -4.77
CA LEU A 152 22.92 4.90 -4.17
C LEU A 152 23.34 4.45 -2.77
N ALA A 153 24.63 4.59 -2.47
CA ALA A 153 25.19 4.31 -1.14
C ALA A 153 25.08 5.50 -0.16
N ALA A 154 24.57 6.63 -0.64
CA ALA A 154 24.39 7.84 0.16
C ALA A 154 23.00 8.41 -0.06
N LYS A 155 22.47 9.12 0.95
CA LYS A 155 21.17 9.78 0.88
C LYS A 155 21.06 10.66 -0.38
N PRO A 156 20.02 10.48 -1.20
CA PRO A 156 19.77 11.33 -2.37
C PRO A 156 19.52 12.78 -1.93
N LYS A 157 19.89 13.72 -2.80
CA LYS A 157 19.72 15.16 -2.52
C LYS A 157 18.31 15.65 -2.80
N THR A 158 17.57 14.94 -3.62
CA THR A 158 16.21 15.28 -4.08
C THR A 158 15.39 14.00 -4.23
N LEU A 159 14.07 14.11 -4.25
CA LEU A 159 13.14 12.99 -4.45
C LEU A 159 13.33 11.87 -3.41
N VAL A 160 13.71 12.20 -2.18
CA VAL A 160 13.99 11.20 -1.13
C VAL A 160 12.83 10.24 -0.96
N ASP A 161 11.61 10.75 -0.96
CA ASP A 161 10.37 9.98 -0.78
C ASP A 161 10.08 8.97 -1.92
N GLU A 162 10.78 9.12 -3.07
CA GLU A 162 10.67 8.22 -4.21
C GLU A 162 11.58 6.99 -4.10
N TYR A 163 12.49 6.97 -3.13
CA TYR A 163 13.41 5.86 -2.95
C TYR A 163 12.87 4.86 -1.94
N SER A 164 13.11 3.58 -2.22
CA SER A 164 13.12 2.55 -1.19
C SER A 164 14.50 2.42 -0.57
N GLU A 165 14.54 1.96 0.66
CA GLU A 165 15.75 1.91 1.47
C GLU A 165 16.02 0.51 2.02
N SER A 166 17.31 0.16 2.13
CA SER A 166 17.70 -1.05 2.83
C SER A 166 18.79 -0.79 3.88
N LEU A 167 18.64 -1.51 4.98
CA LEU A 167 19.62 -1.66 6.04
C LEU A 167 19.72 -3.16 6.36
N SER A 168 20.85 -3.64 6.85
CA SER A 168 20.99 -5.05 7.19
C SER A 168 19.88 -5.51 8.13
N GLY A 169 19.02 -6.40 7.64
CA GLY A 169 17.88 -6.95 8.38
C GLY A 169 16.57 -6.16 8.30
N PHE A 170 16.53 -5.05 7.55
CA PHE A 170 15.34 -4.22 7.39
C PHE A 170 15.20 -3.67 5.98
N PHE A 171 13.97 -3.41 5.58
CA PHE A 171 13.64 -2.78 4.31
C PHE A 171 12.51 -1.76 4.50
N GLU A 172 12.65 -0.60 3.86
CA GLU A 172 11.67 0.46 3.83
C GLU A 172 11.25 0.71 2.37
N PRO A 173 9.98 0.59 2.02
CA PRO A 173 9.50 0.94 0.69
C PRO A 173 9.39 2.46 0.55
N ARG A 174 9.37 2.94 -0.69
CA ARG A 174 9.06 4.34 -1.00
C ARG A 174 7.75 4.79 -0.33
N GLU A 175 7.63 6.10 -0.08
CA GLU A 175 6.55 6.66 0.75
C GLU A 175 5.14 6.31 0.24
N ASP A 176 4.92 6.37 -1.08
CA ASP A 176 3.63 6.09 -1.72
C ASP A 176 3.29 4.60 -1.86
N HIS A 177 4.11 3.71 -1.29
CA HIS A 177 3.87 2.27 -1.25
C HIS A 177 3.79 1.70 0.17
N LYS A 178 4.03 2.51 1.18
CA LYS A 178 4.02 2.10 2.59
C LYS A 178 2.64 1.57 3.03
N GLY A 179 1.59 2.31 2.71
CA GLY A 179 0.20 1.91 3.02
C GLY A 179 -0.22 0.65 2.28
N ASN A 180 0.18 0.49 1.01
CA ASN A 180 -0.09 -0.70 0.21
C ASN A 180 0.54 -1.94 0.85
N VAL A 181 1.80 -1.83 1.32
CA VAL A 181 2.48 -2.89 2.08
C VAL A 181 1.72 -3.22 3.35
N ALA A 182 1.35 -2.20 4.13
CA ALA A 182 0.61 -2.39 5.39
C ALA A 182 -0.69 -3.17 5.17
N ARG A 183 -1.52 -2.75 4.21
CA ARG A 183 -2.80 -3.39 3.89
C ARG A 183 -2.64 -4.80 3.31
N ALA A 184 -1.58 -5.05 2.55
CA ALA A 184 -1.25 -6.37 2.05
C ALA A 184 -0.82 -7.34 3.17
N ILE A 185 -0.03 -6.85 4.13
CA ILE A 185 0.40 -7.63 5.31
C ILE A 185 -0.77 -7.92 6.25
N PHE A 186 -1.62 -6.93 6.57
CA PHE A 186 -2.82 -7.13 7.38
C PHE A 186 -3.76 -8.15 6.74
N TYR A 187 -3.98 -8.04 5.43
CA TYR A 187 -4.76 -9.03 4.67
C TYR A 187 -4.16 -10.43 4.79
N PHE A 188 -2.89 -10.57 4.47
CA PHE A 188 -2.24 -11.88 4.48
C PHE A 188 -2.31 -12.52 5.87
N PHE A 189 -1.95 -11.78 6.91
CA PHE A 189 -1.97 -12.29 8.27
C PHE A 189 -3.39 -12.67 8.72
N THR A 190 -4.42 -11.90 8.35
CA THR A 190 -5.82 -12.24 8.65
C THR A 190 -6.27 -13.51 7.92
N MET A 191 -5.94 -13.65 6.63
CA MET A 191 -6.44 -14.76 5.81
C MET A 191 -5.63 -16.05 5.98
N TYR A 192 -4.38 -15.96 6.42
CA TYR A 192 -3.45 -17.09 6.49
C TYR A 192 -2.75 -17.19 7.86
N GLU A 193 -3.42 -16.77 8.93
CA GLU A 193 -2.85 -16.70 10.29
C GLU A 193 -2.19 -17.98 10.75
N ILE A 194 -2.81 -19.15 10.50
CA ILE A 194 -2.34 -20.46 10.97
C ILE A 194 -0.94 -20.79 10.42
N GLN A 195 -0.63 -20.38 9.19
CA GLN A 195 0.66 -20.66 8.55
C GLN A 195 1.64 -19.49 8.63
N SER A 196 1.17 -18.32 9.06
CA SER A 196 1.98 -17.10 9.14
C SER A 196 2.94 -17.14 10.34
N ASP A 197 4.18 -16.68 10.14
CA ASP A 197 5.09 -16.37 11.24
C ASP A 197 4.56 -15.16 12.02
N ARG A 198 3.91 -15.45 13.17
CA ARG A 198 3.34 -14.43 14.05
C ARG A 198 4.39 -13.45 14.57
N ALA A 199 5.58 -13.95 14.94
CA ALA A 199 6.64 -13.09 15.47
C ALA A 199 7.14 -12.11 14.42
N PHE A 200 7.21 -12.55 13.16
CA PHE A 200 7.51 -11.68 12.02
C PHE A 200 6.44 -10.58 11.85
N PHE A 201 5.16 -10.92 11.88
CA PHE A 201 4.07 -9.93 11.83
C PHE A 201 4.15 -8.92 12.98
N GLU A 202 4.27 -9.41 14.22
CA GLU A 202 4.30 -8.55 15.40
C GLU A 202 5.50 -7.59 15.41
N SER A 203 6.65 -8.00 14.84
CA SER A 203 7.82 -7.12 14.72
C SER A 203 7.58 -5.88 13.84
N MET A 204 6.66 -5.97 12.89
CA MET A 204 6.33 -4.88 11.96
C MET A 204 5.05 -4.14 12.33
N ARG A 205 4.17 -4.74 13.13
CA ARG A 205 2.82 -4.25 13.37
C ARG A 205 2.73 -2.76 13.72
N PRO A 206 3.55 -2.21 14.64
CA PRO A 206 3.50 -0.77 14.93
C PRO A 206 3.82 0.10 13.72
N THR A 207 4.82 -0.26 12.94
CA THR A 207 5.21 0.44 11.71
C THR A 207 4.11 0.38 10.66
N LEU A 208 3.51 -0.81 10.45
CA LEU A 208 2.41 -0.99 9.50
C LEU A 208 1.17 -0.17 9.89
N CYS A 209 0.89 -0.04 11.19
CA CYS A 209 -0.20 0.80 11.68
C CYS A 209 0.04 2.28 11.33
N HIS A 210 1.27 2.77 11.48
CA HIS A 210 1.65 4.12 11.06
C HIS A 210 1.53 4.31 9.55
N TRP A 211 2.09 3.40 8.77
CA TRP A 211 2.09 3.47 7.31
C TRP A 211 0.69 3.45 6.71
N HIS A 212 -0.20 2.66 7.27
CA HIS A 212 -1.60 2.67 6.85
C HIS A 212 -2.25 4.06 6.96
N MET A 213 -1.85 4.86 7.96
CA MET A 213 -2.37 6.21 8.17
C MET A 213 -1.66 7.26 7.32
N GLN A 214 -0.36 7.08 7.07
CA GLN A 214 0.46 8.03 6.31
C GLN A 214 0.20 7.95 4.81
N ASP A 215 -0.06 6.74 4.31
CA ASP A 215 -0.32 6.44 2.91
C ASP A 215 -1.72 5.80 2.76
N PRO A 216 -2.79 6.62 2.70
CA PRO A 216 -4.16 6.14 2.56
C PRO A 216 -4.41 5.54 1.17
N VAL A 217 -5.45 4.70 1.07
CA VAL A 217 -5.84 4.06 -0.20
C VAL A 217 -6.08 5.09 -1.28
N ASP A 218 -5.40 4.93 -2.39
CA ASP A 218 -5.59 5.71 -3.60
C ASP A 218 -6.51 5.00 -4.63
N SER A 219 -6.73 5.64 -5.76
CA SER A 219 -7.57 5.10 -6.82
C SER A 219 -6.97 3.88 -7.53
N LEU A 220 -5.64 3.76 -7.56
CA LEU A 220 -4.94 2.64 -8.22
C LEU A 220 -5.02 1.39 -7.35
N GLU A 221 -4.78 1.52 -6.05
CA GLU A 221 -4.93 0.42 -5.11
C GLU A 221 -6.39 -0.05 -5.01
N TRP A 222 -7.35 0.89 -5.01
CA TRP A 222 -8.77 0.57 -5.08
C TRP A 222 -9.12 -0.22 -6.34
N LYS A 223 -8.68 0.24 -7.51
CA LYS A 223 -8.88 -0.46 -8.77
C LYS A 223 -8.24 -1.85 -8.74
N ARG A 224 -6.98 -1.94 -8.26
CA ARG A 224 -6.21 -3.18 -8.16
C ARG A 224 -6.96 -4.25 -7.37
N THR A 225 -7.49 -3.92 -6.18
CA THR A 225 -8.15 -4.93 -5.34
C THR A 225 -9.37 -5.54 -6.03
N PHE A 226 -10.13 -4.76 -6.80
CA PHE A 226 -11.28 -5.27 -7.57
C PHE A 226 -10.86 -6.03 -8.83
N MET A 227 -9.77 -5.68 -9.49
CA MET A 227 -9.24 -6.47 -10.60
C MET A 227 -8.79 -7.85 -10.12
N ILE A 228 -8.10 -7.91 -8.98
CA ILE A 228 -7.70 -9.19 -8.35
C ILE A 228 -8.91 -10.03 -7.98
N SER A 229 -9.94 -9.42 -7.40
CA SER A 229 -11.12 -10.13 -6.92
C SER A 229 -11.81 -10.95 -8.02
N GLN A 230 -11.72 -10.53 -9.28
CA GLN A 230 -12.28 -11.26 -10.43
C GLN A 230 -11.69 -12.67 -10.59
N TYR A 231 -10.47 -12.89 -10.07
CA TYR A 231 -9.75 -14.17 -10.11
C TYR A 231 -9.76 -14.90 -8.75
N GLN A 232 -10.36 -14.31 -7.72
CA GLN A 232 -10.33 -14.78 -6.35
C GLN A 232 -11.71 -14.70 -5.67
N ASP A 233 -12.69 -15.44 -6.21
CA ASP A 233 -14.06 -15.59 -5.69
C ASP A 233 -14.84 -14.27 -5.50
N GLY A 234 -14.47 -13.21 -6.21
CA GLY A 234 -15.03 -11.87 -6.00
C GLY A 234 -14.54 -11.19 -4.72
N LYS A 235 -13.52 -11.74 -4.03
CA LYS A 235 -13.05 -11.27 -2.75
C LYS A 235 -12.00 -10.17 -2.94
N ALA A 236 -12.38 -8.93 -2.61
CA ALA A 236 -11.45 -7.80 -2.53
C ALA A 236 -10.71 -7.81 -1.17
N ASN A 237 -9.55 -7.15 -1.09
CA ASN A 237 -8.85 -6.96 0.19
C ASN A 237 -9.69 -6.04 1.10
N PRO A 238 -10.22 -6.50 2.24
CA PRO A 238 -11.07 -5.70 3.11
C PRO A 238 -10.33 -4.50 3.72
N PHE A 239 -9.02 -4.58 3.93
CA PHE A 239 -8.21 -3.47 4.46
C PHE A 239 -8.02 -2.33 3.44
N VAL A 240 -8.28 -2.59 2.15
CA VAL A 240 -8.40 -1.55 1.12
C VAL A 240 -9.80 -0.93 1.14
N LEU A 241 -10.84 -1.72 1.44
CA LEU A 241 -12.23 -1.25 1.43
C LEU A 241 -12.55 -0.38 2.65
N ASP A 242 -12.01 -0.71 3.82
CA ASP A 242 -12.33 -0.06 5.09
C ASP A 242 -11.05 0.33 5.86
N CYS A 243 -10.77 1.64 5.88
CA CYS A 243 -9.58 2.18 6.57
C CYS A 243 -9.63 2.03 8.09
N THR A 244 -10.79 1.71 8.67
CA THR A 244 -10.92 1.55 10.12
C THR A 244 -10.52 0.16 10.61
N LEU A 245 -10.40 -0.81 9.71
CA LEU A 245 -10.10 -2.19 10.07
C LEU A 245 -8.76 -2.37 10.80
N PRO A 246 -7.64 -1.77 10.37
CA PRO A 246 -6.40 -1.92 11.12
C PRO A 246 -6.52 -1.48 12.57
N GLN A 247 -7.18 -0.34 12.83
CA GLN A 247 -7.44 0.14 14.19
C GLN A 247 -8.27 -0.85 15.01
N ARG A 248 -9.35 -1.38 14.43
CA ARG A 248 -10.27 -2.29 15.09
C ARG A 248 -9.72 -3.71 15.28
N CYS A 249 -8.70 -4.10 14.48
CA CYS A 249 -8.13 -5.45 14.51
C CYS A 249 -6.74 -5.54 15.15
N TYR A 250 -5.84 -4.57 14.86
CA TYR A 250 -4.41 -4.73 15.12
C TYR A 250 -3.74 -3.53 15.78
N CYS A 251 -4.30 -2.33 15.63
CA CYS A 251 -3.63 -1.08 15.94
C CYS A 251 -4.24 -0.37 17.16
N GLU A 252 -5.01 -1.08 17.99
CA GLU A 252 -5.62 -0.49 19.18
C GLU A 252 -4.56 0.18 20.07
N GLY A 253 -4.80 1.44 20.42
CA GLY A 253 -3.89 2.24 21.24
C GLY A 253 -2.63 2.76 20.53
N LEU A 254 -2.37 2.36 19.27
CA LEU A 254 -1.21 2.81 18.50
C LEU A 254 -1.52 4.00 17.60
N ILE A 255 -2.71 4.03 17.03
CA ILE A 255 -3.19 5.07 16.12
C ILE A 255 -4.66 5.37 16.37
N ASN A 256 -5.09 6.58 16.03
CA ASN A 256 -6.51 6.93 15.97
C ASN A 256 -6.87 7.17 14.50
N CYS A 257 -7.52 6.22 13.87
CA CYS A 257 -8.11 6.41 12.55
C CYS A 257 -9.36 7.28 12.72
N ILE A 258 -9.28 8.52 12.30
CA ILE A 258 -10.48 9.34 12.15
C ILE A 258 -11.07 8.93 10.79
N SER A 259 -12.00 7.98 10.81
CA SER A 259 -12.79 7.62 9.64
C SER A 259 -13.53 8.87 9.18
N GLY A 260 -13.11 9.41 8.05
CA GLY A 260 -13.72 10.53 7.35
C GLY A 260 -14.05 11.71 8.28
N ILE A 261 -13.91 12.90 7.82
CA ILE A 261 -14.57 14.04 8.47
C ILE A 261 -16.05 13.62 8.57
N GLU A 262 -16.50 13.14 9.75
CA GLU A 262 -17.88 13.35 10.11
C GLU A 262 -18.04 14.84 9.92
N GLY A 263 -18.78 15.18 8.86
CA GLY A 263 -18.74 16.53 8.34
C GLY A 263 -18.83 17.51 9.50
N VAL A 264 -17.86 18.40 9.61
CA VAL A 264 -18.11 19.65 10.27
C VAL A 264 -19.37 20.14 9.59
N LYS A 265 -20.52 19.90 10.21
CA LYS A 265 -21.79 20.46 9.78
C LYS A 265 -21.65 21.95 9.99
N PHE A 266 -21.15 22.61 8.96
CA PHE A 266 -21.38 24.03 8.82
C PHE A 266 -22.85 24.18 8.47
N GLU A 267 -23.68 24.42 9.47
CA GLU A 267 -25.07 24.79 9.21
C GLU A 267 -25.04 26.03 8.28
N GLY A 268 -25.43 25.85 7.03
CA GLY A 268 -25.70 26.91 6.08
C GLY A 268 -24.70 27.14 4.94
N ALA A 269 -23.85 26.17 4.57
CA ALA A 269 -22.96 26.39 3.42
C ALA A 269 -23.02 25.25 2.41
N ASP A 270 -23.67 25.52 1.31
CA ASP A 270 -23.59 24.71 0.10
C ASP A 270 -22.23 24.92 -0.58
N ASN A 271 -21.45 23.85 -0.79
CA ASN A 271 -20.22 23.79 -1.56
C ASN A 271 -19.02 24.61 -1.08
N LEU A 272 -18.40 24.18 0.01
CA LEU A 272 -17.25 24.85 0.62
C LEU A 272 -15.89 24.54 -0.02
N ILE A 273 -15.76 23.47 -0.78
CA ILE A 273 -14.49 23.04 -1.37
C ILE A 273 -14.64 22.77 -2.86
N SER A 274 -13.84 23.47 -3.68
CA SER A 274 -13.81 23.27 -5.12
C SER A 274 -12.41 23.58 -5.69
N PRO A 275 -11.92 22.81 -6.67
CA PRO A 275 -12.48 21.56 -7.18
C PRO A 275 -12.17 20.37 -6.26
N ASN A 276 -12.92 19.29 -6.40
CA ASN A 276 -12.64 18.04 -5.68
C ASN A 276 -12.81 16.86 -6.68
N PRO A 277 -11.74 16.10 -7.02
CA PRO A 277 -10.37 16.23 -6.50
C PRO A 277 -9.63 17.46 -7.08
N ALA A 278 -8.74 18.04 -6.29
CA ALA A 278 -7.88 19.15 -6.70
C ALA A 278 -6.55 18.61 -7.24
N SER A 279 -6.06 19.21 -8.34
CA SER A 279 -4.74 18.88 -8.91
C SER A 279 -3.62 19.82 -8.45
N ASP A 280 -3.94 21.08 -8.18
CA ASP A 280 -2.95 22.09 -7.85
C ASP A 280 -3.48 23.24 -6.97
N LEU A 281 -4.79 23.43 -6.89
CA LEU A 281 -5.41 24.51 -6.13
C LEU A 281 -6.72 24.06 -5.48
N ILE A 282 -6.82 24.21 -4.16
CA ILE A 282 -8.08 24.08 -3.42
C ILE A 282 -8.55 25.47 -3.00
N ARG A 283 -9.80 25.80 -3.28
CA ARG A 283 -10.46 27.00 -2.77
C ARG A 283 -11.40 26.60 -1.64
N ILE A 284 -11.16 27.16 -0.47
CA ILE A 284 -12.01 26.99 0.70
C ILE A 284 -12.77 28.29 0.93
N TYR A 285 -14.09 28.25 0.85
CA TYR A 285 -14.96 29.40 1.13
C TYR A 285 -15.44 29.27 2.56
N LEU A 286 -15.00 30.18 3.42
CA LEU A 286 -15.47 30.26 4.80
C LEU A 286 -16.48 31.39 4.91
N ASN A 287 -17.72 31.04 5.19
CA ASN A 287 -18.80 32.01 5.34
C ASN A 287 -18.89 32.42 6.82
N ALA A 288 -17.98 33.30 7.23
CA ALA A 288 -18.05 33.94 8.54
C ALA A 288 -17.80 35.43 8.36
N SER A 289 -18.57 36.24 9.02
CA SER A 289 -18.59 37.70 8.92
C SER A 289 -17.24 38.39 9.21
N ASP A 290 -16.25 37.66 9.69
CA ASP A 290 -14.97 38.20 10.16
C ASP A 290 -13.69 37.51 9.58
N PHE A 291 -13.81 36.71 8.51
CA PHE A 291 -12.63 36.04 7.92
C PHE A 291 -12.42 36.41 6.45
N SER A 292 -11.17 36.70 6.11
CA SER A 292 -10.74 36.91 4.73
C SER A 292 -10.60 35.57 3.97
N ILE A 293 -10.88 35.57 2.67
CA ILE A 293 -10.65 34.44 1.79
C ILE A 293 -9.15 34.11 1.78
N THR A 294 -8.79 32.90 2.13
CA THR A 294 -7.40 32.42 2.10
C THR A 294 -7.24 31.41 0.98
N GLN A 295 -6.29 31.65 0.09
CA GLN A 295 -5.89 30.70 -0.93
C GLN A 295 -4.71 29.87 -0.44
N PHE A 296 -4.78 28.55 -0.60
CA PHE A 296 -3.67 27.63 -0.34
C PHE A 296 -3.23 26.97 -1.64
N ARG A 297 -1.94 26.93 -1.86
CA ARG A 297 -1.35 26.21 -2.97
C ARG A 297 -0.76 24.91 -2.46
N ILE A 298 -1.14 23.80 -3.10
CA ILE A 298 -0.50 22.50 -2.85
C ILE A 298 0.76 22.49 -3.72
N THR A 299 1.91 22.38 -3.10
CA THR A 299 3.21 22.20 -3.79
C THR A 299 3.66 20.76 -3.64
#